data_a5d9c5d7f8823adee446333ed4d7af04
#
_entry.id   a5d9c5d7f8823adee446333ed4d7af04
#
_cell.length_a   1.000
_cell.length_b   1.000
_cell.length_c   1.000
_cell.angle_alpha   90.00
_cell.angle_beta   90.00
_cell.angle_gamma   90.00
#
_symmetry.space_group_name_H-M   'P 1'
#
loop_
_entity.id
_entity.type
_entity.pdbx_description
1 polymer ?
#
loop_
_entity_poly.entity_id
_entity_poly.type
_entity_poly.pdbx_seq_one_letter_code
_entity_poly.pdbx_strand_id
1 'polypeptide(L)'
;RFGIDIMTVREIRAWSPVTRLPRVPDYVAGVVNLRGAVLPVIDLAARLGWTPTEATPRNPIIVIEHEGQMRGLIVHDVADIVGIESGTLQQPDAMGHESITHFLEGIAPLGEDMVMVLDLARLMADEPLELAA
;
A
#
# COMPACT_ATOMS: atom_id res chain seq x y z
N ARG A 1 0.53 -13.19 -1.14
CA ARG A 1 -0.62 -12.28 -1.23
C ARG A 1 -0.65 -11.31 -0.08
N PHE A 2 -1.07 -10.09 -0.39
CA PHE A 2 -1.18 -9.07 0.64
C PHE A 2 -2.64 -8.65 0.78
N GLY A 3 -3.01 -8.22 1.95
CA GLY A 3 -4.34 -7.71 2.24
C GLY A 3 -4.28 -6.40 2.99
N ILE A 4 -5.28 -5.56 2.82
CA ILE A 4 -5.44 -4.35 3.60
C ILE A 4 -6.88 -4.28 4.10
N ASP A 5 -7.09 -3.50 5.16
CA ASP A 5 -8.42 -3.35 5.74
C ASP A 5 -9.33 -2.65 4.74
N ILE A 6 -10.40 -3.35 4.34
CA ILE A 6 -11.35 -2.82 3.36
C ILE A 6 -11.99 -1.51 3.85
N MET A 7 -12.08 -1.30 5.14
CA MET A 7 -12.69 -0.09 5.68
C MET A 7 -11.85 1.16 5.37
N THR A 8 -10.57 0.99 5.01
CA THR A 8 -9.73 2.12 4.66
C THR A 8 -9.76 2.42 3.17
N VAL A 9 -10.31 1.51 2.36
CA VAL A 9 -10.33 1.69 0.92
C VAL A 9 -11.47 2.61 0.52
N ARG A 10 -11.15 3.68 -0.18
CA ARG A 10 -12.15 4.64 -0.67
C ARG A 10 -12.54 4.36 -2.11
N GLU A 11 -11.57 3.97 -2.94
CA GLU A 11 -11.88 3.58 -4.30
C GLU A 11 -10.69 2.84 -4.89
N ILE A 12 -10.92 2.11 -5.96
CA ILE A 12 -9.87 1.44 -6.71
C ILE A 12 -9.95 1.98 -8.12
N ARG A 13 -8.89 2.62 -8.56
CA ARG A 13 -8.84 3.23 -9.90
C ARG A 13 -8.02 2.35 -10.82
N ALA A 14 -8.50 2.19 -12.04
CA ALA A 14 -7.78 1.39 -13.01
C ALA A 14 -6.42 2.03 -13.31
N TRP A 15 -6.38 3.33 -13.47
CA TRP A 15 -5.13 4.05 -13.74
C TRP A 15 -5.36 5.55 -13.70
N SER A 16 -4.33 6.28 -13.32
CA SER A 16 -4.31 7.74 -13.43
C SER A 16 -2.87 8.16 -13.64
N PRO A 17 -2.64 9.21 -14.42
CA PRO A 17 -1.29 9.71 -14.61
C PRO A 17 -0.66 10.11 -13.28
N VAL A 18 0.57 9.68 -13.06
CA VAL A 18 1.30 9.97 -11.85
C VAL A 18 2.40 10.97 -12.19
N THR A 19 2.41 12.11 -11.50
CA THR A 19 3.45 13.11 -11.68
C THR A 19 4.54 12.87 -10.64
N ARG A 20 5.75 12.63 -11.10
CA ARG A 20 6.86 12.37 -10.20
C ARG A 20 7.26 13.62 -9.46
N LEU A 21 7.67 13.44 -8.21
CA LEU A 21 8.18 14.53 -7.40
C LEU A 21 9.69 14.38 -7.23
N PRO A 22 10.44 15.49 -7.18
CA PRO A 22 11.87 15.40 -6.93
C PRO A 22 12.14 15.17 -5.44
N ARG A 23 13.27 14.57 -5.15
CA ARG A 23 13.76 14.45 -3.76
C ARG A 23 12.84 13.74 -2.79
N VAL A 24 12.15 12.73 -3.28
CA VAL A 24 11.33 11.87 -2.42
C VAL A 24 11.94 10.48 -2.39
N PRO A 25 11.63 9.68 -1.38
CA PRO A 25 12.11 8.30 -1.34
C PRO A 25 11.63 7.51 -2.54
N ASP A 26 12.34 6.44 -2.87
CA ASP A 26 12.02 5.61 -4.02
C ASP A 26 10.61 5.04 -3.98
N TYR A 27 10.05 4.84 -2.79
CA TYR A 27 8.71 4.28 -2.70
C TYR A 27 7.61 5.30 -2.97
N VAL A 28 7.94 6.57 -3.03
CA VAL A 28 6.94 7.58 -3.39
C VAL A 28 6.96 7.72 -4.90
N ALA A 29 5.91 7.21 -5.56
CA ALA A 29 5.84 7.26 -7.01
C ALA A 29 5.60 8.68 -7.52
N GLY A 30 4.89 9.48 -6.77
CA GLY A 30 4.57 10.85 -7.15
C GLY A 30 3.22 11.26 -6.61
N VAL A 31 2.49 12.07 -7.37
CA VAL A 31 1.15 12.51 -7.00
C VAL A 31 0.20 12.31 -8.15
N VAL A 32 -1.08 12.14 -7.83
CA VAL A 32 -2.13 12.08 -8.83
C VAL A 32 -3.18 13.13 -8.49
N ASN A 33 -3.86 13.63 -9.50
CA ASN A 33 -4.96 14.55 -9.31
C ASN A 33 -6.24 13.72 -9.31
N LEU A 34 -6.98 13.75 -8.21
CA LEU A 34 -8.22 13.04 -8.08
C LEU A 34 -9.30 14.05 -7.79
N ARG A 35 -10.09 14.37 -8.80
CA ARG A 35 -11.22 15.32 -8.68
C ARG A 35 -10.79 16.65 -8.04
N GLY A 36 -9.67 17.16 -8.49
CA GLY A 36 -9.15 18.45 -7.99
C GLY A 36 -8.29 18.35 -6.74
N ALA A 37 -8.19 17.18 -6.14
CA ALA A 37 -7.34 16.97 -4.98
C ALA A 37 -6.06 16.26 -5.39
N VAL A 38 -4.94 16.71 -4.87
CA VAL A 38 -3.65 16.10 -5.16
C VAL A 38 -3.33 15.08 -4.09
N LEU A 39 -3.17 13.82 -4.49
CA LEU A 39 -2.89 12.75 -3.56
C LEU A 39 -1.49 12.21 -3.79
N PRO A 40 -0.71 12.03 -2.73
CA PRO A 40 0.54 11.29 -2.84
C PRO A 40 0.27 9.84 -3.15
N VAL A 41 1.11 9.24 -3.99
CA VAL A 41 0.97 7.84 -4.38
C VAL A 41 2.23 7.09 -4.01
N ILE A 42 2.05 6.00 -3.30
CA ILE A 42 3.13 5.15 -2.84
C ILE A 42 3.13 3.87 -3.67
N ASP A 43 4.30 3.45 -4.11
CA ASP A 43 4.46 2.17 -4.80
C ASP A 43 4.63 1.10 -3.72
N LEU A 44 3.66 0.23 -3.58
CA LEU A 44 3.68 -0.79 -2.54
C LEU A 44 4.91 -1.69 -2.65
N ALA A 45 5.26 -2.14 -3.84
CA ALA A 45 6.41 -3.02 -4.00
C ALA A 45 7.69 -2.33 -3.54
N ALA A 46 7.89 -1.09 -3.93
CA ALA A 46 9.07 -0.33 -3.53
C ALA A 46 9.09 -0.08 -2.03
N ARG A 47 7.93 0.18 -1.43
CA ARG A 47 7.83 0.41 0.02
C ARG A 47 8.24 -0.84 0.80
N LEU A 48 7.95 -2.01 0.26
CA LEU A 48 8.32 -3.27 0.90
C LEU A 48 9.78 -3.68 0.58
N GLY A 49 10.49 -2.86 -0.15
CA GLY A 49 11.91 -3.13 -0.47
C GLY A 49 12.11 -3.94 -1.74
N TRP A 50 11.07 -4.10 -2.54
CA TRP A 50 11.15 -4.86 -3.78
C TRP A 50 11.36 -3.91 -4.96
N THR A 51 11.52 -4.48 -6.15
CA THR A 51 11.66 -3.69 -7.37
C THR A 51 10.41 -2.85 -7.59
N PRO A 52 10.56 -1.55 -7.86
CA PRO A 52 9.42 -0.70 -8.06
C PRO A 52 8.52 -1.16 -9.19
N THR A 53 7.21 -0.94 -9.01
CA THR A 53 6.23 -1.25 -10.02
C THR A 53 6.25 -0.14 -11.05
N GLU A 54 6.19 -0.49 -12.33
CA GLU A 54 6.08 0.53 -13.35
C GLU A 54 4.66 1.04 -13.34
N ALA A 55 4.51 2.36 -13.35
CA ALA A 55 3.18 2.97 -13.37
C ALA A 55 2.61 2.90 -14.78
N THR A 56 1.91 1.83 -15.09
CA THR A 56 1.30 1.62 -16.40
C THR A 56 -0.22 1.57 -16.26
N PRO A 57 -0.96 1.71 -17.35
CA PRO A 57 -2.42 1.60 -17.27
C PRO A 57 -2.94 0.29 -16.70
N ARG A 58 -2.08 -0.72 -16.61
CA ARG A 58 -2.48 -2.01 -16.08
C ARG A 58 -2.40 -2.07 -14.57
N ASN A 59 -1.70 -1.14 -13.94
CA ASN A 59 -1.49 -1.16 -12.50
C ASN A 59 -2.55 -0.34 -11.80
N PRO A 60 -3.42 -0.96 -11.02
CA PRO A 60 -4.45 -0.21 -10.32
C PRO A 60 -3.86 0.63 -9.19
N ILE A 61 -4.56 1.70 -8.86
CA ILE A 61 -4.22 2.55 -7.74
C ILE A 61 -5.35 2.40 -6.72
N ILE A 62 -5.02 1.95 -5.53
CA ILE A 62 -5.99 1.83 -4.46
C ILE A 62 -5.93 3.12 -3.66
N VAL A 63 -7.04 3.85 -3.59
CA VAL A 63 -7.11 5.07 -2.81
C VAL A 63 -7.56 4.70 -1.41
N ILE A 64 -6.73 5.00 -0.43
CA ILE A 64 -7.01 4.70 0.96
C ILE A 64 -7.06 5.96 1.80
N GLU A 65 -7.76 5.88 2.90
CA GLU A 65 -7.79 6.96 3.88
C GLU A 65 -7.28 6.40 5.21
N HIS A 66 -6.28 7.06 5.79
CA HIS A 66 -5.70 6.64 7.05
C HIS A 66 -5.48 7.89 7.89
N GLU A 67 -6.07 7.91 9.06
CA GLU A 67 -5.97 9.04 9.98
C GLU A 67 -6.33 10.38 9.32
N GLY A 68 -7.38 10.36 8.52
CA GLY A 68 -7.88 11.57 7.87
C GLY A 68 -7.09 11.99 6.64
N GLN A 69 -6.09 11.23 6.24
CA GLN A 69 -5.28 11.56 5.07
C GLN A 69 -5.49 10.55 3.95
N MET A 70 -5.67 11.05 2.76
CA MET A 70 -5.87 10.22 1.59
C MET A 70 -4.54 9.95 0.91
N ARG A 71 -4.34 8.70 0.50
CA ARG A 71 -3.12 8.27 -0.20
C ARG A 71 -3.50 7.28 -1.27
N GLY A 72 -2.67 7.15 -2.28
CA GLY A 72 -2.82 6.11 -3.28
C GLY A 72 -1.75 5.06 -3.12
N LEU A 73 -2.09 3.81 -3.40
CA LEU A 73 -1.13 2.73 -3.43
C LEU A 73 -1.14 2.15 -4.84
N ILE A 74 0.00 2.14 -5.51
CA ILE A 74 0.14 1.46 -6.80
C ILE A 74 0.45 0.01 -6.50
N VAL A 75 -0.31 -0.91 -7.06
CA VAL A 75 -0.12 -2.34 -6.88
C VAL A 75 -0.13 -3.03 -8.24
N HIS A 76 0.32 -4.30 -8.29
CA HIS A 76 0.34 -5.03 -9.54
C HIS A 76 -1.06 -5.43 -9.94
N ASP A 77 -1.88 -5.83 -9.00
CA ASP A 77 -3.23 -6.31 -9.29
C ASP A 77 -4.06 -6.32 -8.01
N VAL A 78 -5.35 -6.30 -8.18
CA VAL A 78 -6.30 -6.42 -7.08
C VAL A 78 -7.11 -7.69 -7.32
N ALA A 79 -7.07 -8.61 -6.38
CA ALA A 79 -7.78 -9.87 -6.52
C ALA A 79 -9.22 -9.78 -6.02
N ASP A 80 -9.39 -9.89 -4.73
CA ASP A 80 -10.75 -10.10 -4.22
C ASP A 80 -10.92 -9.53 -2.81
N ILE A 81 -12.16 -9.38 -2.42
CA ILE A 81 -12.47 -9.02 -1.04
C ILE A 81 -12.73 -10.33 -0.30
N VAL A 82 -11.99 -10.55 0.76
CA VAL A 82 -12.11 -11.80 1.53
C VAL A 82 -12.34 -11.50 3.00
N GLY A 83 -13.00 -12.40 3.68
CA GLY A 83 -13.20 -12.27 5.12
C GLY A 83 -12.08 -13.00 5.85
N ILE A 84 -11.45 -12.32 6.78
CA ILE A 84 -10.43 -12.91 7.63
C ILE A 84 -10.84 -12.66 9.08
N GLU A 85 -10.93 -13.74 9.85
CA GLU A 85 -11.28 -13.59 11.24
C GLU A 85 -10.09 -13.01 11.99
N SER A 86 -10.33 -11.95 12.76
CA SER A 86 -9.24 -11.25 13.44
C SER A 86 -8.47 -12.14 14.40
N GLY A 87 -9.12 -13.12 14.99
CA GLY A 87 -8.44 -14.04 15.90
C GLY A 87 -7.49 -14.99 15.24
N THR A 88 -7.47 -15.06 13.89
CA THR A 88 -6.60 -15.99 13.18
C THR A 88 -5.30 -15.34 12.72
N LEU A 89 -5.11 -14.05 12.96
CA LEU A 89 -3.86 -13.40 12.56
C LEU A 89 -2.71 -13.90 13.43
N GLN A 90 -1.68 -14.37 12.78
CA GLN A 90 -0.49 -14.84 13.46
C GLN A 90 0.62 -13.82 13.25
N GLN A 91 1.43 -13.63 14.29
CA GLN A 91 2.52 -12.69 14.17
C GLN A 91 3.61 -13.28 13.30
N PRO A 92 4.18 -12.48 12.41
CA PRO A 92 5.27 -12.99 11.59
C PRO A 92 6.50 -13.18 12.45
N ASP A 93 7.09 -14.37 12.40
CA ASP A 93 8.33 -14.59 13.10
C ASP A 93 9.43 -13.94 12.30
N ALA A 94 10.59 -13.77 12.90
CA ALA A 94 11.72 -13.21 12.19
C ALA A 94 12.17 -14.18 11.11
N MET A 95 11.61 -14.04 9.93
CA MET A 95 11.89 -14.96 8.84
C MET A 95 12.98 -14.45 7.93
N GLY A 96 13.86 -13.64 8.43
CA GLY A 96 14.97 -13.14 7.65
C GLY A 96 14.64 -11.95 6.74
N HIS A 97 13.41 -11.51 6.70
CA HIS A 97 13.00 -10.39 5.87
C HIS A 97 12.41 -9.31 6.75
N GLU A 98 13.26 -8.67 7.52
CA GLU A 98 12.81 -7.65 8.47
C GLU A 98 12.05 -6.51 7.81
N SER A 99 12.41 -6.14 6.60
CA SER A 99 11.72 -5.04 5.94
C SER A 99 10.25 -5.38 5.68
N ILE A 100 9.95 -6.61 5.31
CA ILE A 100 8.59 -7.01 5.05
C ILE A 100 7.83 -7.14 6.35
N THR A 101 8.40 -7.83 7.35
CA THR A 101 7.70 -8.07 8.61
C THR A 101 7.38 -6.78 9.33
N HIS A 102 8.21 -5.75 9.15
CA HIS A 102 7.95 -4.44 9.76
C HIS A 102 6.61 -3.86 9.29
N PHE A 103 6.19 -4.16 8.07
CA PHE A 103 4.97 -3.60 7.52
C PHE A 103 3.75 -4.52 7.67
N LEU A 104 3.89 -5.64 8.37
CA LEU A 104 2.79 -6.57 8.51
C LEU A 104 2.11 -6.45 9.86
N GLU A 105 0.78 -6.49 9.84
CA GLU A 105 0.00 -6.56 11.05
C GLU A 105 -0.02 -8.02 11.49
N GLY A 106 -0.03 -8.93 10.54
CA GLY A 106 -0.01 -10.35 10.81
C GLY A 106 -0.17 -11.15 9.53
N ILE A 107 -0.19 -12.46 9.67
CA ILE A 107 -0.38 -13.38 8.57
C ILE A 107 -1.61 -14.22 8.88
N ALA A 108 -2.51 -14.31 7.93
CA ALA A 108 -3.75 -15.08 8.11
C ALA A 108 -3.85 -16.20 7.08
N PRO A 109 -4.27 -17.38 7.49
CA PRO A 109 -4.51 -18.46 6.54
C PRO A 109 -5.81 -18.18 5.80
N LEU A 110 -5.83 -18.47 4.50
CA LEU A 110 -7.01 -18.33 3.67
C LEU A 110 -7.04 -19.54 2.74
N GLY A 111 -7.78 -20.58 3.12
CA GLY A 111 -7.74 -21.82 2.40
C GLY A 111 -6.34 -22.42 2.46
N GLU A 112 -5.72 -22.69 1.31
CA GLU A 112 -4.37 -23.20 1.27
C GLU A 112 -3.35 -22.09 1.14
N ASP A 113 -3.81 -20.85 1.02
CA ASP A 113 -2.94 -19.68 0.88
C ASP A 113 -2.75 -18.96 2.20
N MET A 114 -1.76 -18.11 2.22
CA MET A 114 -1.51 -17.24 3.36
C MET A 114 -1.63 -15.81 2.87
N VAL A 115 -2.32 -14.97 3.63
CA VAL A 115 -2.46 -13.56 3.31
C VAL A 115 -1.66 -12.76 4.32
N MET A 116 -0.74 -11.93 3.82
CA MET A 116 0.04 -11.05 4.67
C MET A 116 -0.72 -9.75 4.80
N VAL A 117 -1.24 -9.47 5.99
CA VAL A 117 -2.07 -8.29 6.23
C VAL A 117 -1.17 -7.11 6.56
N LEU A 118 -1.29 -6.07 5.76
CA LEU A 118 -0.43 -4.90 5.89
C LEU A 118 -0.90 -3.97 7.01
N ASP A 119 0.05 -3.39 7.71
CA ASP A 119 -0.22 -2.38 8.72
C ASP A 119 -0.08 -1.02 8.06
N LEU A 120 -1.21 -0.36 7.80
CA LEU A 120 -1.20 0.92 7.10
C LEU A 120 -0.48 2.00 7.86
N ALA A 121 -0.55 1.98 9.18
CA ALA A 121 0.14 2.99 9.98
C ALA A 121 1.65 2.92 9.71
N ARG A 122 2.20 1.72 9.62
CA ARG A 122 3.62 1.55 9.36
C ARG A 122 3.98 1.84 7.91
N LEU A 123 3.08 1.48 6.98
CA LEU A 123 3.34 1.79 5.59
C LEU A 123 3.40 3.30 5.36
N MET A 124 2.58 4.05 6.07
CA MET A 124 2.50 5.50 5.91
C MET A 124 3.48 6.26 6.79
N ALA A 125 4.10 5.59 7.73
CA ALA A 125 5.05 6.23 8.62
C ALA A 125 6.28 6.69 7.85
N ASP A 126 6.94 7.69 8.34
CA ASP A 126 8.15 8.22 7.73
C ASP A 126 7.94 8.75 6.32
N GLU A 127 6.71 9.06 5.97
CA GLU A 127 6.41 9.62 4.69
C GLU A 127 6.87 11.06 4.70
N PRO A 128 7.81 11.43 3.85
CA PRO A 128 8.44 12.74 3.92
C PRO A 128 7.66 13.84 3.25
N LEU A 129 6.35 13.66 3.17
CA LEU A 129 5.56 14.62 2.45
C LEU A 129 5.44 15.93 3.14
N GLU A 130 5.77 15.96 4.37
CA GLU A 130 5.72 17.20 5.08
C GLU A 130 6.78 18.07 4.53
N LEU A 131 7.59 17.59 3.70
CA LEU A 131 8.57 18.32 3.16
C LEU A 131 8.15 19.30 2.30
N ALA A 132 7.08 19.23 1.92
CA ALA A 132 6.58 20.16 1.06
C ALA A 132 7.08 21.50 1.36
N ALA A 133 7.69 21.61 2.33
CA ALA A 133 8.27 22.87 2.66
C ALA A 133 9.35 23.29 1.67
#